data_eedca39ff305225bbc45a2ff7399719b
#
_entry.id   eedca39ff305225bbc45a2ff7399719b
#
_cell.length_a   1.000
_cell.length_b   1.000
_cell.length_c   1.000
_cell.angle_alpha   90.00
_cell.angle_beta   90.00
_cell.angle_gamma   90.00
#
_symmetry.space_group_name_H-M   'P 1'
#
loop_
_entity.id
_entity.type
_entity.pdbx_description
1 polymer ?
#
loop_
_entity_poly.entity_id
_entity_poly.type
_entity_poly.pdbx_seq_one_letter_code
_entity_poly.pdbx_strand_id
1 'polypeptide(L)' 'MEYAYSLSTYYDDELVAVMRLHDFMEAHDAWAKCVDYGNAKVYARYNLTDPTGKMYTKTFYANGEVVIK' A
#
# COMPACT_ATOMS: atom_id res chain seq x y z
N MET A 1 -4.55 12.01 -18.93
CA MET A 1 -4.76 12.37 -17.52
C MET A 1 -3.64 11.78 -16.66
N GLU A 2 -3.11 12.58 -15.77
CA GLU A 2 -2.00 12.16 -14.94
C GLU A 2 -2.49 11.54 -13.62
N TYR A 3 -1.74 10.55 -13.16
CA TYR A 3 -1.99 9.96 -11.85
C TYR A 3 -1.13 10.69 -10.82
N ALA A 4 -1.75 11.13 -9.74
CA ALA A 4 -1.06 11.88 -8.71
C ALA A 4 -0.52 10.97 -7.58
N TYR A 5 -1.17 9.83 -7.37
CA TYR A 5 -0.83 8.89 -6.30
C TYR A 5 -0.51 7.52 -6.88
N SER A 6 0.32 6.76 -6.18
CA SER A 6 0.54 5.35 -6.52
C SER A 6 0.54 4.52 -5.26
N LEU A 7 -0.02 3.31 -5.37
CA LEU A 7 -0.07 2.36 -4.25
C LEU A 7 0.58 1.07 -4.72
N SER A 8 1.69 0.72 -4.09
CA SER A 8 2.44 -0.50 -4.40
C SER A 8 2.21 -1.54 -3.33
N THR A 9 2.01 -2.79 -3.73
CA THR A 9 1.81 -3.90 -2.82
C THR A 9 2.95 -4.89 -2.94
N TYR A 10 3.55 -5.25 -1.80
CA TYR A 10 4.65 -6.21 -1.73
C TYR A 10 4.22 -7.37 -0.85
N TYR A 11 4.42 -8.59 -1.34
CA TYR A 11 4.25 -9.81 -0.54
C TYR A 11 5.63 -10.43 -0.36
N ASP A 12 6.12 -10.49 0.88
CA ASP A 12 7.42 -11.10 1.22
C ASP A 12 8.56 -10.51 0.39
N ASP A 13 8.61 -9.17 0.29
CA ASP A 13 9.61 -8.39 -0.46
C ASP A 13 9.44 -8.43 -1.97
N GLU A 14 8.43 -9.11 -2.50
CA GLU A 14 8.18 -9.17 -3.93
C GLU A 14 7.06 -8.21 -4.30
N LEU A 15 7.31 -7.35 -5.29
CA LEU A 15 6.29 -6.43 -5.80
C LEU A 15 5.25 -7.22 -6.57
N VAL A 16 4.00 -7.21 -6.12
CA VAL A 16 2.93 -7.97 -6.74
C VAL A 16 1.90 -7.11 -7.45
N ALA A 17 1.80 -5.83 -7.12
CA ALA A 17 0.81 -4.95 -7.74
C ALA A 17 1.20 -3.48 -7.59
N VAL A 18 0.86 -2.67 -8.59
CA VAL A 18 0.96 -1.22 -8.53
C VAL A 18 -0.37 -0.66 -9.01
N MET A 19 -0.99 0.18 -8.18
CA MET A 19 -2.24 0.85 -8.52
C MET A 19 -1.98 2.34 -8.66
N ARG A 20 -2.45 2.94 -9.75
CA ARG A 20 -2.32 4.37 -10.01
C ARG A 20 -3.64 5.05 -9.71
N LEU A 21 -3.59 6.14 -8.96
CA LEU A 21 -4.77 6.81 -8.44
C LEU A 21 -4.73 8.29 -8.80
N HIS A 22 -5.89 8.86 -9.12
CA HIS A 22 -5.96 10.22 -9.65
C HIS A 22 -5.94 11.28 -8.56
N ASP A 23 -6.70 11.08 -7.48
CA ASP A 23 -6.90 12.10 -6.47
C ASP A 23 -6.88 11.52 -5.06
N PHE A 24 -7.01 12.43 -4.09
CA PHE A 24 -6.94 12.06 -2.68
C PHE A 24 -8.05 11.07 -2.28
N MET A 25 -9.27 11.25 -2.80
CA MET A 25 -10.40 10.40 -2.42
C MET A 25 -10.17 8.95 -2.87
N GLU A 26 -9.73 8.77 -4.12
CA GLU A 26 -9.37 7.44 -4.62
C GLU A 26 -8.25 6.82 -3.80
N ALA A 27 -7.22 7.64 -3.51
CA ALA A 27 -6.07 7.17 -2.76
C ALA A 27 -6.47 6.76 -1.34
N HIS A 28 -7.32 7.55 -0.69
CA HIS A 28 -7.79 7.26 0.65
C HIS A 28 -8.60 5.97 0.68
N ASP A 29 -9.50 5.78 -0.29
CA ASP A 29 -10.29 4.55 -0.38
C ASP A 29 -9.40 3.32 -0.57
N ALA A 30 -8.45 3.40 -1.48
CA ALA A 30 -7.54 2.28 -1.75
C ALA A 30 -6.68 1.96 -0.53
N TRP A 31 -6.18 3.01 0.14
CA TRP A 31 -5.36 2.86 1.34
C TRP A 31 -6.17 2.21 2.47
N ALA A 32 -7.42 2.62 2.63
CA ALA A 32 -8.29 2.10 3.69
C ALA A 32 -8.63 0.62 3.49
N LYS A 33 -8.60 0.14 2.25
CA LYS A 33 -8.89 -1.26 1.94
C LYS A 33 -7.70 -2.18 2.17
N CYS A 34 -6.51 -1.64 2.44
CA CYS A 34 -5.32 -2.42 2.76
C CYS A 34 -5.38 -2.77 4.25
N VAL A 35 -5.92 -3.95 4.57
CA VAL A 35 -6.27 -4.30 5.95
C VAL A 35 -5.68 -5.62 6.44
N ASP A 36 -4.97 -6.37 5.59
CA ASP A 36 -4.41 -7.66 6.01
C ASP A 36 -3.17 -8.02 5.19
N TYR A 37 -2.58 -9.17 5.51
CA TYR A 37 -1.39 -9.64 4.81
C TYR A 37 -1.71 -10.42 3.52
N GLY A 38 -2.99 -10.55 3.15
CA GLY A 38 -3.40 -11.17 1.90
C GLY A 38 -2.86 -12.58 1.72
N ASN A 39 -2.21 -12.81 0.59
CA ASN A 39 -1.59 -14.11 0.28
C ASN A 39 -0.11 -14.19 0.64
N ALA A 40 0.40 -13.21 1.38
CA ALA A 40 1.79 -13.22 1.83
C ALA A 40 2.01 -14.31 2.87
N LYS A 41 3.22 -14.85 2.94
CA LYS A 41 3.57 -15.87 3.92
C LYS A 41 4.07 -15.27 5.22
N VAL A 42 4.83 -14.17 5.11
CA VAL A 42 5.43 -13.50 6.26
C VAL A 42 4.79 -12.14 6.48
N TYR A 43 4.72 -11.32 5.43
CA TYR A 43 4.12 -9.98 5.55
C TYR A 43 3.66 -9.43 4.20
N ALA A 44 2.71 -8.50 4.26
CA ALA A 44 2.32 -7.69 3.11
C ALA A 44 2.64 -6.23 3.46
N ARG A 45 3.33 -5.54 2.56
CA ARG A 45 3.65 -4.13 2.71
C ARG A 45 2.93 -3.33 1.63
N TYR A 46 2.27 -2.26 2.05
CA TYR A 46 1.55 -1.36 1.14
C TYR A 46 2.20 0.01 1.24
N ASN A 47 2.69 0.52 0.11
CA ASN A 47 3.35 1.84 0.03
C ASN A 47 2.48 2.78 -0.78
N LEU A 48 1.97 3.83 -0.15
CA LEU A 48 1.23 4.88 -0.84
C LEU A 48 2.13 6.09 -0.99
N THR A 49 2.37 6.50 -2.23
CA THR A 49 3.19 7.68 -2.54
C THR A 49 2.26 8.79 -3.02
N ASP A 50 2.37 9.99 -2.42
CA ASP A 50 1.55 11.13 -2.77
C ASP A 50 2.23 12.00 -3.84
N PRO A 51 1.54 13.06 -4.34
CA PRO A 51 2.11 13.90 -5.40
C PRO A 51 3.39 14.64 -5.00
N THR A 52 3.64 14.80 -3.70
CA THR A 52 4.85 15.47 -3.22
C THR A 52 6.05 14.52 -3.12
N GLY A 53 5.82 13.23 -3.37
CA GLY A 53 6.84 12.20 -3.24
C GLY A 53 6.93 11.58 -1.87
N LYS A 54 6.08 12.02 -0.93
CA LYS A 54 6.05 11.43 0.41
C LYS A 54 5.42 10.05 0.36
N MET A 55 6.03 9.10 1.08
CA MET A 55 5.58 7.71 1.11
C MET A 55 5.02 7.35 2.47
N TYR A 56 3.86 6.72 2.46
CA TYR A 56 3.20 6.18 3.65
C TYR A 56 3.21 4.68 3.54
N THR A 57 3.60 3.99 4.60
CA THR A 57 3.77 2.53 4.57
C THR A 57 2.93 1.85 5.62
N LYS A 58 2.23 0.80 5.22
CA LYS A 58 1.55 -0.12 6.13
C LYS A 58 2.15 -1.51 5.93
N THR A 59 2.51 -2.18 7.02
CA THR A 59 2.99 -3.56 6.96
C THR A 59 2.13 -4.43 7.87
N PHE A 60 1.57 -5.48 7.29
CA PHE A 60 0.73 -6.44 8.03
C PHE A 60 1.46 -7.77 8.05
N TYR A 61 1.82 -8.22 9.23
CA TYR A 61 2.55 -9.48 9.41
C TYR A 61 1.59 -10.64 9.64
N ALA A 62 1.98 -11.82 9.18
CA ALA A 62 1.16 -13.02 9.36
C ALA A 62 0.95 -13.39 10.83
N ASN A 63 1.82 -12.91 11.73
CA ASN A 63 1.68 -13.13 13.16
C ASN A 63 0.70 -12.16 13.83
N GLY A 64 0.08 -11.26 13.07
CA GLY A 64 -0.89 -10.32 13.60
C GLY A 64 -0.34 -8.92 13.88
N GLU A 65 0.98 -8.75 13.79
CA GLU A 65 1.58 -7.44 14.01
C GLU A 65 1.27 -6.49 12.86
N VAL A 66 1.01 -5.21 13.17
CA VAL A 66 0.75 -4.19 12.16
C VAL A 66 1.66 -3.00 12.44
N VAL A 67 2.38 -2.55 11.41
CA VAL A 67 3.27 -1.39 11.51
C VAL A 67 2.84 -0.36 10.48
N ILE A 68 2.55 0.86 10.92
CA ILE A 68 2.14 1.97 10.06
C ILE A 68 3.12 3.12 10.28
N LYS A 69 3.68 3.62 9.18
CA LYS A 69 4.69 4.71 9.25
C LYS A 69 4.30 5.90 8.40
#